data_1e46e554a5082d32229e46fbe1dd77a7
#
_entry.id   1e46e554a5082d32229e46fbe1dd77a7
#
_cell.length_a   1.000
_cell.length_b   1.000
_cell.length_c   1.000
_cell.angle_alpha   90.00
_cell.angle_beta   90.00
_cell.angle_gamma   90.00
#
_symmetry.space_group_name_H-M   'P 1'
#
loop_
_entity.id
_entity.type
_entity.pdbx_description
1 polymer ?
#
loop_
_entity_poly.entity_id
_entity_poly.type
_entity_poly.pdbx_seq_one_letter_code
_entity_poly.pdbx_strand_id
1 'polypeptide(L)'
;EMCIRDRSNAGGAAARPFETHYNALDEDVKLRISLELYLKRLIVGGLERVYEIGRVYRNEGVDTRHNPEFTLMELYQAYTDYEGMMELTESMFRHLAETVCGTTKITYNGTEIDLGKPFRRLTMNDAIKEYAGVDFDTIKTDEEAKALAKERGIEFEERHTKGDIINLFFEEYCEENLIQPTFIMDHPLAISPLTKKKPSDPEKVERFELFINTWEMCNAYSELNDPIDQRERFAQQDKNAENGDEEAQHTDEDFLNALAVGMPPTGGIGYGIDRLVMLLTDSPAIRDVLLFPTMKSIDK
;
A
#
# COMPACT_ATOMS: atom_id res chain seq x y z
N GLU A 1 -0.78 -20.35 -13.77
CA GLU A 1 0.14 -19.55 -12.91
C GLU A 1 1.15 -18.75 -13.74
N MET A 2 1.79 -19.31 -14.79
CA MET A 2 2.79 -18.56 -15.57
C MET A 2 2.21 -17.31 -16.24
N CYS A 3 1.04 -17.39 -16.84
CA CYS A 3 0.39 -16.24 -17.50
C CYS A 3 -0.07 -15.14 -16.53
N ILE A 4 -0.08 -15.39 -15.23
CA ILE A 4 -0.52 -14.44 -14.19
C ILE A 4 0.67 -13.67 -13.60
N ARG A 5 1.90 -14.18 -13.70
CA ARG A 5 3.10 -13.60 -13.11
C ARG A 5 3.80 -12.56 -13.99
N ASP A 6 3.69 -12.70 -15.31
CA ASP A 6 4.40 -11.88 -16.28
C ASP A 6 3.46 -10.85 -16.88
N ARG A 7 3.89 -9.61 -16.98
CA ARG A 7 3.09 -8.47 -17.45
C ARG A 7 3.86 -7.61 -18.43
N SER A 8 3.19 -7.10 -19.43
CA SER A 8 3.70 -6.02 -20.27
C SER A 8 3.76 -4.70 -19.50
N ASN A 9 2.82 -4.49 -18.55
CA ASN A 9 2.79 -3.33 -17.67
C ASN A 9 2.80 -3.77 -16.20
N ALA A 10 3.69 -3.22 -15.40
CA ALA A 10 3.66 -3.32 -13.95
C ALA A 10 2.87 -2.13 -13.40
N GLY A 11 1.83 -2.39 -12.60
CA GLY A 11 1.01 -1.36 -11.97
C GLY A 11 0.35 -1.87 -10.70
N GLY A 12 -0.28 -0.98 -9.94
CA GLY A 12 -0.93 -1.31 -8.66
C GLY A 12 -0.06 -1.10 -7.42
N ALA A 13 1.19 -0.66 -7.57
CA ALA A 13 2.06 -0.28 -6.47
C ALA A 13 3.13 0.71 -6.96
N ALA A 14 3.68 1.52 -6.06
CA ALA A 14 4.92 2.24 -6.28
C ALA A 14 6.06 1.26 -5.96
N ALA A 15 6.67 0.65 -6.97
CA ALA A 15 7.73 -0.33 -6.82
C ALA A 15 8.46 -0.57 -8.15
N ARG A 16 9.75 -0.84 -8.07
CA ARG A 16 10.54 -1.21 -9.24
C ARG A 16 10.33 -2.69 -9.60
N PRO A 17 9.90 -3.04 -10.84
CA PRO A 17 9.72 -4.43 -11.24
C PRO A 17 11.05 -5.12 -11.59
N PHE A 18 11.07 -6.46 -11.49
CA PHE A 18 12.06 -7.27 -12.20
C PHE A 18 11.64 -7.41 -13.67
N GLU A 19 12.57 -7.24 -14.57
CA GLU A 19 12.36 -7.39 -16.02
C GLU A 19 12.98 -8.70 -16.53
N THR A 20 12.33 -9.33 -17.48
CA THR A 20 12.79 -10.55 -18.13
C THR A 20 12.28 -10.64 -19.56
N HIS A 21 12.87 -11.54 -20.36
CA HIS A 21 12.46 -11.77 -21.74
C HIS A 21 11.69 -13.08 -21.88
N TYR A 22 10.50 -13.03 -22.49
CA TYR A 22 9.68 -14.19 -22.77
C TYR A 22 10.01 -14.75 -24.18
N ASN A 23 10.93 -15.71 -24.23
CA ASN A 23 11.49 -16.24 -25.48
C ASN A 23 10.45 -16.75 -26.49
N ALA A 24 9.32 -17.33 -26.02
CA ALA A 24 8.32 -17.92 -26.90
C ALA A 24 7.51 -16.87 -27.68
N LEU A 25 7.37 -15.65 -27.15
CA LEU A 25 6.66 -14.54 -27.78
C LEU A 25 7.60 -13.45 -28.30
N ASP A 26 8.91 -13.57 -28.01
CA ASP A 26 9.92 -12.54 -28.30
C ASP A 26 9.53 -11.17 -27.72
N GLU A 27 9.09 -11.17 -26.45
CA GLU A 27 8.59 -10.00 -25.75
C GLU A 27 9.29 -9.79 -24.42
N ASP A 28 9.57 -8.53 -24.08
CA ASP A 28 10.04 -8.17 -22.76
C ASP A 28 8.84 -8.05 -21.81
N VAL A 29 8.93 -8.70 -20.66
CA VAL A 29 7.88 -8.75 -19.65
C VAL A 29 8.43 -8.38 -18.28
N LYS A 30 7.53 -7.98 -17.37
CA LYS A 30 7.83 -7.62 -16.00
C LYS A 30 7.18 -8.60 -15.04
N LEU A 31 7.90 -9.02 -14.00
CA LEU A 31 7.28 -9.76 -12.92
C LEU A 31 6.32 -8.84 -12.16
N ARG A 32 5.15 -9.36 -11.79
CA ARG A 32 4.09 -8.57 -11.15
C ARG A 32 4.52 -8.02 -9.80
N ILE A 33 4.27 -6.75 -9.57
CA ILE A 33 4.52 -6.04 -8.30
C ILE A 33 3.28 -5.98 -7.40
N SER A 34 2.08 -6.22 -7.96
CA SER A 34 0.76 -6.19 -7.32
C SER A 34 -0.23 -7.05 -8.12
N LEU A 35 -1.37 -7.37 -7.53
CA LEU A 35 -2.48 -8.12 -8.13
C LEU A 35 -3.61 -7.18 -8.59
N GLU A 36 -3.58 -5.93 -8.20
CA GLU A 36 -4.64 -4.94 -8.21
C GLU A 36 -5.37 -4.78 -9.54
N LEU A 37 -4.65 -4.36 -10.59
CA LEU A 37 -5.28 -3.97 -11.85
C LEU A 37 -6.03 -5.12 -12.54
N TYR A 38 -5.61 -6.37 -12.31
CA TYR A 38 -6.28 -7.54 -12.86
C TYR A 38 -7.50 -7.93 -12.05
N LEU A 39 -7.44 -7.86 -10.72
CA LEU A 39 -8.59 -8.14 -9.86
C LEU A 39 -9.70 -7.10 -10.06
N LYS A 40 -9.35 -5.82 -10.24
CA LYS A 40 -10.32 -4.78 -10.59
C LYS A 40 -11.03 -5.04 -11.93
N ARG A 41 -10.33 -5.57 -12.93
CA ARG A 41 -10.96 -5.98 -14.20
C ARG A 41 -12.00 -7.10 -14.00
N LEU A 42 -11.80 -8.01 -13.04
CA LEU A 42 -12.81 -9.01 -12.68
C LEU A 42 -14.05 -8.38 -12.04
N ILE A 43 -13.87 -7.33 -11.22
CA ILE A 43 -15.00 -6.54 -10.68
C ILE A 43 -15.78 -5.88 -11.81
N VAL A 44 -15.10 -5.25 -12.77
CA VAL A 44 -15.75 -4.69 -13.98
C VAL A 44 -16.49 -5.80 -14.75
N GLY A 45 -15.93 -7.01 -14.81
CA GLY A 45 -16.57 -8.17 -15.43
C GLY A 45 -17.77 -8.76 -14.68
N GLY A 46 -18.15 -8.17 -13.53
CA GLY A 46 -19.33 -8.54 -12.75
C GLY A 46 -19.10 -9.53 -11.62
N LEU A 47 -17.85 -9.85 -11.27
CA LEU A 47 -17.54 -10.63 -10.07
C LEU A 47 -17.53 -9.69 -8.86
N GLU A 48 -18.54 -9.77 -8.00
CA GLU A 48 -18.74 -8.83 -6.89
C GLU A 48 -17.69 -8.96 -5.78
N ARG A 49 -17.05 -10.12 -5.63
CA ARG A 49 -16.02 -10.39 -4.63
C ARG A 49 -14.93 -11.25 -5.23
N VAL A 50 -13.72 -10.74 -5.20
CA VAL A 50 -12.55 -11.44 -5.73
C VAL A 50 -11.39 -11.32 -4.75
N TYR A 51 -10.57 -12.36 -4.67
CA TYR A 51 -9.29 -12.30 -3.98
C TYR A 51 -8.26 -13.22 -4.65
N GLU A 52 -7.01 -12.89 -4.47
CA GLU A 52 -5.88 -13.75 -4.81
C GLU A 52 -4.85 -13.70 -3.68
N ILE A 53 -4.30 -14.86 -3.32
CA ILE A 53 -3.10 -14.96 -2.49
C ILE A 53 -1.99 -15.45 -3.39
N GLY A 54 -0.94 -14.66 -3.57
CA GLY A 54 0.11 -14.99 -4.52
C GLY A 54 1.42 -14.28 -4.26
N ARG A 55 2.46 -14.74 -4.98
CA ARG A 55 3.76 -14.08 -4.96
C ARG A 55 3.74 -12.84 -5.81
N VAL A 56 4.35 -11.78 -5.27
CA VAL A 56 4.69 -10.55 -5.98
C VAL A 56 6.18 -10.28 -5.84
N TYR A 57 6.72 -9.46 -6.74
CA TYR A 57 8.15 -9.29 -6.93
C TYR A 57 8.47 -7.81 -7.02
N ARG A 58 9.34 -7.31 -6.11
CA ARG A 58 9.79 -5.94 -6.11
C ARG A 58 11.31 -5.91 -6.09
N ASN A 59 11.91 -5.22 -7.06
CA ASN A 59 13.36 -5.10 -7.18
C ASN A 59 13.90 -4.00 -6.26
N GLU A 60 13.74 -4.23 -4.97
CA GLU A 60 14.08 -3.32 -3.89
C GLU A 60 15.14 -3.95 -2.95
N GLY A 61 15.46 -3.25 -1.86
CA GLY A 61 16.40 -3.72 -0.86
C GLY A 61 15.95 -4.99 -0.12
N VAL A 62 16.92 -5.66 0.49
CA VAL A 62 16.69 -6.84 1.36
C VAL A 62 17.09 -6.48 2.78
N ASP A 63 16.14 -6.60 3.72
CA ASP A 63 16.36 -6.38 5.15
C ASP A 63 15.60 -7.41 6.00
N THR A 64 15.38 -7.13 7.28
CA THR A 64 14.64 -8.02 8.18
C THR A 64 13.14 -8.05 7.90
N ARG A 65 12.59 -7.06 7.19
CA ARG A 65 11.15 -6.90 6.91
C ARG A 65 10.82 -7.07 5.43
N HIS A 66 11.81 -6.97 4.53
CA HIS A 66 11.64 -6.97 3.08
C HIS A 66 12.43 -8.10 2.42
N ASN A 67 11.75 -8.80 1.52
CA ASN A 67 12.32 -9.79 0.61
C ASN A 67 11.82 -9.48 -0.81
N PRO A 68 12.66 -9.58 -1.85
CA PRO A 68 12.25 -9.20 -3.22
C PRO A 68 11.11 -10.03 -3.76
N GLU A 69 10.88 -11.23 -3.24
CA GLU A 69 9.73 -12.08 -3.47
C GLU A 69 8.98 -12.27 -2.15
N PHE A 70 7.70 -11.91 -2.10
CA PHE A 70 6.89 -12.03 -0.90
C PHE A 70 5.44 -12.38 -1.23
N THR A 71 4.66 -12.81 -0.23
CA THR A 71 3.27 -13.19 -0.40
C THR A 71 2.36 -12.01 -0.06
N LEU A 72 1.54 -11.65 -1.03
CA LEU A 72 0.48 -10.65 -0.87
C LEU A 72 -0.88 -11.34 -1.02
N MET A 73 -1.85 -10.93 -0.23
CA MET A 73 -3.25 -11.19 -0.50
C MET A 73 -3.91 -9.86 -0.86
N GLU A 74 -4.51 -9.79 -2.04
CA GLU A 74 -5.36 -8.68 -2.41
C GLU A 74 -6.79 -9.15 -2.59
N LEU A 75 -7.75 -8.36 -2.14
CA LEU A 75 -9.17 -8.61 -2.32
C LEU A 75 -9.90 -7.33 -2.65
N TYR A 76 -10.97 -7.48 -3.44
CA TYR A 76 -11.83 -6.39 -3.88
C TYR A 76 -13.28 -6.81 -3.73
N GLN A 77 -14.11 -5.89 -3.22
CA GLN A 77 -15.53 -6.11 -3.03
C GLN A 77 -16.32 -4.93 -3.60
N ALA A 78 -17.25 -5.23 -4.51
CA ALA A 78 -18.20 -4.25 -5.02
C ALA A 78 -19.22 -3.83 -3.94
N TYR A 79 -19.74 -2.61 -4.08
CA TYR A 79 -20.77 -2.02 -3.21
C TYR A 79 -20.32 -1.85 -1.75
N THR A 80 -19.06 -1.60 -1.54
CA THR A 80 -18.45 -1.21 -0.26
C THR A 80 -17.40 -0.11 -0.48
N ASP A 81 -16.80 0.36 0.59
CA ASP A 81 -15.81 1.42 0.62
C ASP A 81 -14.68 1.08 1.60
N TYR A 82 -13.78 2.04 1.85
CA TYR A 82 -12.65 1.86 2.75
C TYR A 82 -13.08 1.64 4.22
N GLU A 83 -14.27 2.14 4.64
CA GLU A 83 -14.77 1.88 6.00
C GLU A 83 -15.18 0.42 6.16
N GLY A 84 -15.87 -0.15 5.14
CA GLY A 84 -16.17 -1.58 5.10
C GLY A 84 -14.91 -2.45 5.08
N MET A 85 -13.82 -1.97 4.45
CA MET A 85 -12.51 -2.66 4.49
C MET A 85 -11.88 -2.59 5.89
N MET A 86 -12.04 -1.50 6.65
CA MET A 86 -11.60 -1.43 8.06
C MET A 86 -12.32 -2.46 8.94
N GLU A 87 -13.65 -2.57 8.79
CA GLU A 87 -14.45 -3.55 9.55
C GLU A 87 -14.04 -5.00 9.22
N LEU A 88 -13.84 -5.30 7.94
CA LEU A 88 -13.33 -6.59 7.48
C LEU A 88 -11.96 -6.89 8.10
N THR A 89 -11.06 -5.92 8.08
CA THR A 89 -9.70 -6.05 8.62
C THR A 89 -9.71 -6.33 10.13
N GLU A 90 -10.44 -5.56 10.93
CA GLU A 90 -10.56 -5.82 12.36
C GLU A 90 -11.10 -7.21 12.64
N SER A 91 -12.16 -7.61 11.92
CA SER A 91 -12.78 -8.94 12.06
C SER A 91 -11.79 -10.06 11.70
N MET A 92 -11.06 -9.91 10.60
CA MET A 92 -10.09 -10.90 10.13
C MET A 92 -8.91 -11.06 11.11
N PHE A 93 -8.31 -9.97 11.54
CA PHE A 93 -7.17 -10.03 12.49
C PHE A 93 -7.57 -10.64 13.83
N ARG A 94 -8.74 -10.28 14.35
CA ARG A 94 -9.30 -10.88 15.57
C ARG A 94 -9.54 -12.37 15.40
N HIS A 95 -10.21 -12.77 14.31
CA HIS A 95 -10.49 -14.18 14.02
C HIS A 95 -9.20 -15.01 13.88
N LEU A 96 -8.19 -14.49 13.19
CA LEU A 96 -6.91 -15.17 13.01
C LEU A 96 -6.18 -15.33 14.35
N ALA A 97 -6.13 -14.28 15.19
CA ALA A 97 -5.52 -14.37 16.50
C ALA A 97 -6.21 -15.40 17.39
N GLU A 98 -7.54 -15.41 17.44
CA GLU A 98 -8.32 -16.41 18.20
C GLU A 98 -8.08 -17.83 17.67
N THR A 99 -8.07 -18.01 16.34
CA THR A 99 -7.96 -19.34 15.73
C THR A 99 -6.55 -19.91 15.81
N VAL A 100 -5.53 -19.08 15.59
CA VAL A 100 -4.13 -19.50 15.50
C VAL A 100 -3.45 -19.48 16.87
N CYS A 101 -3.65 -18.39 17.62
CA CYS A 101 -2.97 -18.16 18.90
C CYS A 101 -3.83 -18.54 20.12
N GLY A 102 -5.14 -18.80 19.92
CA GLY A 102 -6.09 -19.09 21.00
C GLY A 102 -6.46 -17.87 21.86
N THR A 103 -6.02 -16.68 21.49
CA THR A 103 -6.26 -15.43 22.22
C THR A 103 -6.13 -14.22 21.28
N THR A 104 -6.87 -13.15 21.58
CA THR A 104 -6.72 -11.86 20.88
C THR A 104 -5.56 -11.01 21.40
N LYS A 105 -4.98 -11.37 22.55
CA LYS A 105 -3.80 -10.72 23.10
C LYS A 105 -2.57 -11.55 22.76
N ILE A 106 -1.82 -11.08 21.78
CA ILE A 106 -0.60 -11.72 21.31
C ILE A 106 0.63 -10.99 21.85
N THR A 107 1.77 -11.66 21.89
CA THR A 107 3.04 -11.02 22.21
C THR A 107 3.92 -11.07 20.97
N TYR A 108 4.49 -9.93 20.59
CA TYR A 108 5.47 -9.85 19.54
C TYR A 108 6.71 -9.13 20.04
N ASN A 109 7.86 -9.82 19.99
CA ASN A 109 9.15 -9.32 20.46
C ASN A 109 9.07 -8.71 21.89
N GLY A 110 8.35 -9.39 22.78
CA GLY A 110 8.14 -8.96 24.18
C GLY A 110 7.08 -7.87 24.39
N THR A 111 6.46 -7.35 23.32
CA THR A 111 5.41 -6.34 23.40
C THR A 111 4.03 -6.98 23.27
N GLU A 112 3.12 -6.69 24.22
CA GLU A 112 1.72 -7.14 24.13
C GLU A 112 0.95 -6.32 23.10
N ILE A 113 0.31 -7.00 22.16
CA ILE A 113 -0.58 -6.44 21.13
C ILE A 113 -2.00 -6.95 21.37
N ASP A 114 -2.97 -6.06 21.55
CA ASP A 114 -4.37 -6.41 21.83
C ASP A 114 -5.23 -6.25 20.56
N LEU A 115 -5.43 -7.35 19.83
CA LEU A 115 -6.27 -7.41 18.63
C LEU A 115 -7.77 -7.54 18.96
N GLY A 116 -8.13 -7.68 20.24
CA GLY A 116 -9.53 -7.80 20.70
C GLY A 116 -10.23 -6.47 20.87
N LYS A 117 -9.50 -5.38 21.05
CA LYS A 117 -10.05 -4.03 21.15
C LYS A 117 -10.37 -3.44 19.78
N PRO A 118 -11.28 -2.45 19.66
CA PRO A 118 -11.42 -1.65 18.45
C PRO A 118 -10.08 -1.03 18.09
N PHE A 119 -9.68 -1.12 16.82
CA PHE A 119 -8.46 -0.51 16.32
C PHE A 119 -8.59 1.01 16.33
N ARG A 120 -7.52 1.70 16.69
CA ARG A 120 -7.49 3.16 16.70
C ARG A 120 -7.65 3.67 15.27
N ARG A 121 -8.46 4.72 15.08
CA ARG A 121 -8.61 5.44 13.81
C ARG A 121 -8.02 6.83 13.97
N LEU A 122 -7.05 7.19 13.12
CA LEU A 122 -6.32 8.45 13.19
C LEU A 122 -6.07 8.93 11.77
N THR A 123 -6.34 10.21 11.49
CA THR A 123 -5.93 10.77 10.20
C THR A 123 -4.41 10.96 10.15
N MET A 124 -3.81 10.91 8.96
CA MET A 124 -2.37 11.15 8.82
C MET A 124 -1.97 12.51 9.40
N ASN A 125 -2.74 13.57 9.15
CA ASN A 125 -2.47 14.89 9.72
C ASN A 125 -2.60 14.92 11.26
N ASP A 126 -3.59 14.21 11.83
CA ASP A 126 -3.72 14.13 13.29
C ASP A 126 -2.59 13.33 13.93
N ALA A 127 -2.09 12.29 13.25
CA ALA A 127 -0.89 11.57 13.70
C ALA A 127 0.32 12.51 13.72
N ILE A 128 0.54 13.27 12.66
CA ILE A 128 1.65 14.24 12.60
C ILE A 128 1.48 15.34 13.67
N LYS A 129 0.26 15.82 13.91
CA LYS A 129 -0.01 16.75 15.02
C LYS A 129 0.37 16.16 16.37
N GLU A 130 0.00 14.90 16.61
CA GLU A 130 0.24 14.22 17.88
C GLU A 130 1.74 13.98 18.14
N TYR A 131 2.47 13.50 17.13
CA TYR A 131 3.86 13.06 17.30
C TYR A 131 4.92 14.09 16.90
N ALA A 132 4.64 14.93 15.89
CA ALA A 132 5.56 15.97 15.44
C ALA A 132 5.18 17.39 15.87
N GLY A 133 3.96 17.59 16.37
CA GLY A 133 3.44 18.91 16.75
C GLY A 133 3.20 19.85 15.56
N VAL A 134 3.01 19.32 14.36
CA VAL A 134 2.81 20.06 13.11
C VAL A 134 1.40 19.85 12.58
N ASP A 135 0.74 20.93 12.17
CA ASP A 135 -0.57 20.91 11.52
C ASP A 135 -0.47 21.25 10.04
N PHE A 136 -0.47 20.23 9.17
CA PHE A 136 -0.41 20.43 7.73
C PHE A 136 -1.65 21.03 7.09
N ASP A 137 -2.80 21.08 7.80
CA ASP A 137 -3.98 21.81 7.32
C ASP A 137 -3.74 23.35 7.31
N THR A 138 -2.74 23.83 8.04
CA THR A 138 -2.32 25.24 8.05
C THR A 138 -1.33 25.60 6.94
N ILE A 139 -0.64 24.62 6.36
CA ILE A 139 0.35 24.77 5.31
C ILE A 139 -0.36 24.72 3.96
N LYS A 140 -0.13 25.74 3.09
CA LYS A 140 -0.94 25.90 1.86
C LYS A 140 -0.19 25.60 0.59
N THR A 141 1.14 25.69 0.57
CA THR A 141 1.93 25.51 -0.64
C THR A 141 3.03 24.47 -0.47
N ASP A 142 3.54 23.97 -1.60
CA ASP A 142 4.67 23.04 -1.62
C ASP A 142 5.93 23.70 -1.03
N GLU A 143 6.14 25.00 -1.29
CA GLU A 143 7.28 25.75 -0.80
C GLU A 143 7.25 25.88 0.75
N GLU A 144 6.07 26.13 1.33
CA GLU A 144 5.91 26.17 2.78
C GLU A 144 6.20 24.80 3.40
N ALA A 145 5.71 23.71 2.79
CA ALA A 145 5.97 22.33 3.24
C ALA A 145 7.45 21.99 3.17
N LYS A 146 8.12 22.30 2.04
CA LYS A 146 9.56 22.08 1.85
C LYS A 146 10.39 22.90 2.83
N ALA A 147 10.01 24.16 3.09
CA ALA A 147 10.69 25.00 4.07
C ALA A 147 10.63 24.39 5.47
N LEU A 148 9.46 23.87 5.87
CA LEU A 148 9.29 23.17 7.14
C LEU A 148 10.11 21.87 7.20
N ALA A 149 10.11 21.06 6.14
CA ALA A 149 10.93 19.85 6.08
C ALA A 149 12.43 20.16 6.27
N LYS A 150 12.90 21.20 5.60
CA LYS A 150 14.28 21.67 5.75
C LYS A 150 14.59 22.15 7.17
N GLU A 151 13.67 22.89 7.82
CA GLU A 151 13.80 23.33 9.22
C GLU A 151 13.91 22.13 10.18
N ARG A 152 13.17 21.06 9.88
CA ARG A 152 13.14 19.82 10.68
C ARG A 152 14.22 18.82 10.32
N GLY A 153 15.07 19.11 9.31
CA GLY A 153 16.15 18.24 8.88
C GLY A 153 15.70 17.00 8.10
N ILE A 154 14.47 17.00 7.57
CA ILE A 154 13.95 15.94 6.71
C ILE A 154 14.51 16.14 5.30
N GLU A 155 15.14 15.11 4.75
CA GLU A 155 15.62 15.10 3.37
C GLU A 155 14.45 14.93 2.39
N PHE A 156 14.46 15.67 1.29
CA PHE A 156 13.45 15.59 0.24
C PHE A 156 14.05 15.95 -1.12
N GLU A 157 13.37 15.55 -2.19
CA GLU A 157 13.73 15.87 -3.55
C GLU A 157 12.99 17.12 -4.06
N GLU A 158 13.57 17.84 -5.02
CA GLU A 158 12.96 19.06 -5.59
C GLU A 158 11.60 18.80 -6.24
N ARG A 159 11.38 17.59 -6.76
CA ARG A 159 10.09 17.19 -7.36
C ARG A 159 8.98 16.96 -6.34
N HIS A 160 9.29 16.77 -5.06
CA HIS A 160 8.30 16.48 -4.03
C HIS A 160 7.28 17.61 -3.88
N THR A 161 6.02 17.24 -3.75
CA THR A 161 4.89 18.13 -3.46
C THR A 161 4.64 18.18 -1.95
N LYS A 162 3.71 19.01 -1.52
CA LYS A 162 3.23 19.04 -0.12
C LYS A 162 2.77 17.63 0.34
N GLY A 163 2.11 16.86 -0.55
CA GLY A 163 1.66 15.51 -0.23
C GLY A 163 2.81 14.56 0.07
N ASP A 164 3.89 14.61 -0.70
CA ASP A 164 5.09 13.82 -0.45
C ASP A 164 5.75 14.24 0.87
N ILE A 165 5.83 15.54 1.16
CA ILE A 165 6.37 16.03 2.42
C ILE A 165 5.54 15.58 3.63
N ILE A 166 4.21 15.54 3.52
CA ILE A 166 3.35 14.98 4.57
C ILE A 166 3.72 13.52 4.86
N ASN A 167 3.93 12.73 3.82
CA ASN A 167 4.34 11.34 3.96
C ASN A 167 5.69 11.20 4.66
N LEU A 168 6.69 11.97 4.25
CA LEU A 168 8.00 11.98 4.90
C LEU A 168 7.93 12.37 6.40
N PHE A 169 7.07 13.32 6.75
CA PHE A 169 6.83 13.65 8.16
C PHE A 169 6.16 12.51 8.94
N PHE A 170 5.24 11.81 8.30
CA PHE A 170 4.59 10.65 8.90
C PHE A 170 5.59 9.52 9.14
N GLU A 171 6.39 9.16 8.16
CA GLU A 171 7.44 8.14 8.26
C GLU A 171 8.45 8.47 9.38
N GLU A 172 8.94 9.72 9.43
CA GLU A 172 9.96 10.13 10.39
C GLU A 172 9.46 10.20 11.84
N TYR A 173 8.23 10.69 12.06
CA TYR A 173 7.76 10.99 13.42
C TYR A 173 6.67 10.07 13.95
N CYS A 174 5.92 9.39 13.08
CA CYS A 174 4.71 8.68 13.51
C CYS A 174 4.85 7.17 13.55
N GLU A 175 5.46 6.56 12.53
CA GLU A 175 5.48 5.09 12.37
C GLU A 175 6.04 4.36 13.59
N GLU A 176 7.16 4.81 14.13
CA GLU A 176 7.82 4.19 15.29
C GLU A 176 6.97 4.23 16.58
N ASN A 177 5.91 5.04 16.61
CA ASN A 177 5.02 5.18 17.74
C ASN A 177 3.75 4.33 17.63
N LEU A 178 3.49 3.71 16.48
CA LEU A 178 2.28 2.95 16.19
C LEU A 178 2.41 1.49 16.62
N ILE A 179 2.40 1.24 17.92
CA ILE A 179 2.58 -0.11 18.51
C ILE A 179 1.27 -0.90 18.50
N GLN A 180 0.18 -0.33 19.01
CA GLN A 180 -1.14 -0.96 19.01
C GLN A 180 -1.84 -0.77 17.67
N PRO A 181 -2.74 -1.67 17.26
CA PRO A 181 -3.42 -1.59 15.98
C PRO A 181 -4.04 -0.22 15.72
N THR A 182 -3.56 0.46 14.69
CA THR A 182 -3.98 1.83 14.34
C THR A 182 -4.18 1.95 12.84
N PHE A 183 -5.37 2.34 12.41
CA PHE A 183 -5.63 2.77 11.05
C PHE A 183 -5.20 4.22 10.87
N ILE A 184 -4.29 4.45 9.94
CA ILE A 184 -3.91 5.79 9.47
C ILE A 184 -4.72 6.10 8.23
N MET A 185 -5.55 7.14 8.28
CA MET A 185 -6.53 7.48 7.26
C MET A 185 -6.21 8.81 6.59
N ASP A 186 -6.94 9.10 5.52
CA ASP A 186 -6.93 10.42 4.86
C ASP A 186 -5.55 10.80 4.30
N HIS A 187 -4.95 9.86 3.58
CA HIS A 187 -3.69 10.06 2.89
C HIS A 187 -3.77 11.17 1.84
N PRO A 188 -2.65 11.85 1.53
CA PRO A 188 -2.60 12.83 0.45
C PRO A 188 -2.90 12.22 -0.92
N LEU A 189 -3.59 13.01 -1.74
CA LEU A 189 -3.91 12.68 -3.12
C LEU A 189 -2.66 12.36 -3.96
N ALA A 190 -1.59 13.13 -3.76
CA ALA A 190 -0.36 13.04 -4.55
C ALA A 190 0.29 11.65 -4.52
N ILE A 191 0.20 10.95 -3.38
CA ILE A 191 0.78 9.62 -3.17
C ILE A 191 -0.24 8.47 -3.32
N SER A 192 -1.40 8.73 -3.93
CA SER A 192 -2.51 7.76 -3.97
C SER A 192 -3.19 7.72 -5.36
N PRO A 193 -2.49 7.25 -6.41
CA PRO A 193 -2.93 7.41 -7.80
C PRO A 193 -4.16 6.58 -8.19
N LEU A 194 -4.52 5.54 -7.42
CA LEU A 194 -5.60 4.59 -7.74
C LEU A 194 -6.81 4.72 -6.78
N THR A 195 -6.77 5.75 -5.91
CA THR A 195 -7.73 5.91 -4.83
C THR A 195 -8.72 7.04 -5.10
N LYS A 196 -9.95 6.86 -4.65
CA LYS A 196 -11.03 7.85 -4.74
C LYS A 196 -10.77 9.03 -3.81
N LYS A 197 -10.98 10.27 -4.33
CA LYS A 197 -10.92 11.50 -3.54
C LYS A 197 -12.00 11.52 -2.46
N LYS A 198 -11.69 12.07 -1.29
CA LYS A 198 -12.73 12.39 -0.30
C LYS A 198 -13.62 13.50 -0.82
N PRO A 199 -14.96 13.34 -0.78
CA PRO A 199 -15.87 14.39 -1.21
C PRO A 199 -15.76 15.68 -0.38
N SER A 200 -15.39 15.56 0.89
CA SER A 200 -15.25 16.69 1.83
C SER A 200 -13.93 17.45 1.71
N ASP A 201 -12.88 16.81 1.17
CA ASP A 201 -11.54 17.37 1.01
C ASP A 201 -10.81 16.68 -0.17
N PRO A 202 -10.87 17.24 -1.38
CA PRO A 202 -10.30 16.63 -2.58
C PRO A 202 -8.77 16.55 -2.61
N GLU A 203 -8.05 17.17 -1.66
CA GLU A 203 -6.61 16.99 -1.48
C GLU A 203 -6.27 15.68 -0.76
N LYS A 204 -7.27 15.05 -0.14
CA LYS A 204 -7.18 13.77 0.57
C LYS A 204 -7.98 12.70 -0.15
N VAL A 205 -7.64 11.46 0.14
CA VAL A 205 -8.29 10.28 -0.45
C VAL A 205 -8.90 9.37 0.62
N GLU A 206 -9.88 8.56 0.22
CA GLU A 206 -10.49 7.51 1.03
C GLU A 206 -9.58 6.29 1.10
N ARG A 207 -8.47 6.41 1.86
CA ARG A 207 -7.42 5.40 2.03
C ARG A 207 -7.10 5.24 3.50
N PHE A 208 -6.76 4.03 3.88
CA PHE A 208 -6.09 3.77 5.16
C PHE A 208 -4.95 2.77 5.00
N GLU A 209 -4.00 2.86 5.90
CA GLU A 209 -3.01 1.83 6.18
C GLU A 209 -3.18 1.38 7.64
N LEU A 210 -3.06 0.08 7.88
CA LEU A 210 -3.04 -0.47 9.23
C LEU A 210 -1.61 -0.65 9.70
N PHE A 211 -1.28 0.02 10.80
CA PHE A 211 -0.01 -0.18 11.50
C PHE A 211 -0.20 -1.03 12.75
N ILE A 212 0.68 -2.01 12.96
CA ILE A 212 0.81 -2.79 14.18
C ILE A 212 2.30 -2.99 14.44
N ASN A 213 2.75 -2.68 15.64
CA ASN A 213 4.16 -2.79 16.03
C ASN A 213 5.11 -2.08 15.06
N THR A 214 4.79 -0.86 14.70
CA THR A 214 5.54 0.01 13.76
C THR A 214 5.56 -0.47 12.30
N TRP A 215 4.75 -1.46 11.93
CA TRP A 215 4.72 -2.02 10.58
C TRP A 215 3.38 -1.79 9.91
N GLU A 216 3.43 -1.39 8.66
CA GLU A 216 2.29 -1.45 7.76
C GLU A 216 1.92 -2.92 7.52
N MET A 217 0.72 -3.31 7.94
CA MET A 217 0.17 -4.66 7.79
C MET A 217 -0.70 -4.80 6.55
N CYS A 218 -1.39 -3.74 6.19
CA CYS A 218 -2.23 -3.67 4.99
C CYS A 218 -2.45 -2.23 4.54
N ASN A 219 -2.79 -2.09 3.25
CA ASN A 219 -3.16 -0.84 2.60
C ASN A 219 -4.50 -1.03 1.89
N ALA A 220 -5.44 -0.11 2.08
CA ALA A 220 -6.79 -0.24 1.56
C ALA A 220 -7.40 1.11 1.22
N TYR A 221 -8.33 1.10 0.27
CA TYR A 221 -9.02 2.31 -0.14
C TYR A 221 -10.35 2.05 -0.84
N SER A 222 -11.16 3.10 -0.94
CA SER A 222 -12.24 3.15 -1.93
C SER A 222 -11.62 3.32 -3.31
N GLU A 223 -11.93 2.42 -4.21
CA GLU A 223 -11.33 2.37 -5.53
C GLU A 223 -11.75 3.56 -6.41
N LEU A 224 -10.77 4.17 -7.09
CA LEU A 224 -11.06 5.15 -8.12
C LEU A 224 -11.75 4.45 -9.29
N ASN A 225 -13.01 4.77 -9.51
CA ASN A 225 -13.84 4.16 -10.55
C ASN A 225 -14.29 5.15 -11.65
N ASP A 226 -13.74 6.36 -11.63
CA ASP A 226 -13.94 7.36 -12.71
C ASP A 226 -12.78 7.25 -13.72
N PRO A 227 -13.05 6.82 -14.97
CA PRO A 227 -12.00 6.66 -15.99
C PRO A 227 -11.34 7.98 -16.41
N ILE A 228 -12.03 9.12 -16.24
CA ILE A 228 -11.49 10.45 -16.57
C ILE A 228 -10.47 10.86 -15.50
N ASP A 229 -10.84 10.81 -14.23
CA ASP A 229 -9.93 11.11 -13.13
C ASP A 229 -8.73 10.12 -13.13
N GLN A 230 -8.98 8.82 -13.39
CA GLN A 230 -7.90 7.83 -13.46
C GLN A 230 -6.90 8.15 -14.59
N ARG A 231 -7.37 8.58 -15.76
CA ARG A 231 -6.49 8.99 -16.86
C ARG A 231 -5.61 10.19 -16.46
N GLU A 232 -6.19 11.18 -15.78
CA GLU A 232 -5.45 12.34 -15.30
C GLU A 232 -4.37 11.94 -14.28
N ARG A 233 -4.69 10.96 -13.38
CA ARG A 233 -3.72 10.44 -12.42
C ARG A 233 -2.57 9.71 -13.10
N PHE A 234 -2.85 8.84 -14.06
CA PHE A 234 -1.82 8.15 -14.83
C PHE A 234 -0.95 9.14 -15.62
N ALA A 235 -1.53 10.16 -16.23
CA ALA A 235 -0.75 11.19 -16.92
C ALA A 235 0.17 11.97 -15.96
N GLN A 236 -0.22 12.11 -14.69
CA GLN A 236 0.68 12.70 -13.68
C GLN A 236 1.79 11.74 -13.28
N GLN A 237 1.50 10.44 -13.17
CA GLN A 237 2.51 9.41 -12.91
C GLN A 237 3.54 9.31 -14.07
N ASP A 238 3.09 9.35 -15.32
CA ASP A 238 4.01 9.39 -16.47
C ASP A 238 4.96 10.60 -16.41
N LYS A 239 4.47 11.78 -16.00
CA LYS A 239 5.32 12.96 -15.78
C LYS A 239 6.30 12.77 -14.62
N ASN A 240 5.89 12.10 -13.56
CA ASN A 240 6.79 11.80 -12.44
C ASN A 240 7.91 10.86 -12.89
N ALA A 241 7.59 9.84 -13.71
CA ALA A 241 8.58 8.95 -14.34
C ALA A 241 9.57 9.71 -15.22
N GLU A 242 9.07 10.64 -16.07
CA GLU A 242 9.93 11.51 -16.90
C GLU A 242 10.88 12.39 -16.06
N ASN A 243 10.47 12.76 -14.85
CA ASN A 243 11.25 13.52 -13.88
C ASN A 243 12.15 12.65 -12.98
N GLY A 244 12.29 11.35 -13.28
CA GLY A 244 13.23 10.45 -12.63
C GLY A 244 12.64 9.61 -11.48
N ASP A 245 11.32 9.53 -11.35
CA ASP A 245 10.67 8.63 -10.41
C ASP A 245 10.63 7.21 -11.00
N GLU A 246 11.56 6.34 -10.57
CA GLU A 246 11.65 4.96 -11.05
C GLU A 246 10.50 4.05 -10.55
N GLU A 247 9.72 4.50 -9.57
CA GLU A 247 8.61 3.77 -8.97
C GLU A 247 7.24 4.23 -9.50
N ALA A 248 7.22 5.31 -10.31
CA ALA A 248 5.99 5.84 -10.89
C ALA A 248 5.31 4.81 -11.81
N GLN A 249 3.98 4.76 -11.72
CA GLN A 249 3.19 3.87 -12.56
C GLN A 249 3.03 4.46 -13.97
N HIS A 250 3.10 3.59 -14.98
CA HIS A 250 2.81 3.98 -16.35
C HIS A 250 1.33 3.83 -16.70
N THR A 251 0.85 4.66 -17.65
CA THR A 251 -0.52 4.58 -18.17
C THR A 251 -0.83 3.18 -18.69
N ASP A 252 -1.86 2.54 -18.15
CA ASP A 252 -2.45 1.29 -18.64
C ASP A 252 -3.76 1.59 -19.38
N GLU A 253 -3.69 1.67 -20.71
CA GLU A 253 -4.84 1.95 -21.56
C GLU A 253 -5.89 0.82 -21.51
N ASP A 254 -5.48 -0.43 -21.32
CA ASP A 254 -6.42 -1.54 -21.19
C ASP A 254 -7.21 -1.45 -19.89
N PHE A 255 -6.57 -1.02 -18.82
CA PHE A 255 -7.25 -0.78 -17.55
C PHE A 255 -8.23 0.41 -17.66
N LEU A 256 -7.82 1.51 -18.30
CA LEU A 256 -8.69 2.65 -18.54
C LEU A 256 -9.91 2.27 -19.42
N ASN A 257 -9.71 1.45 -20.46
CA ASN A 257 -10.80 0.92 -21.27
C ASN A 257 -11.74 0.03 -20.44
N ALA A 258 -11.22 -0.80 -19.54
CA ALA A 258 -12.04 -1.59 -18.61
C ALA A 258 -12.86 -0.68 -17.69
N LEU A 259 -12.25 0.35 -17.08
CA LEU A 259 -12.99 1.32 -16.25
C LEU A 259 -14.09 2.03 -17.01
N ALA A 260 -13.88 2.35 -18.31
CA ALA A 260 -14.87 3.00 -19.15
C ALA A 260 -16.12 2.12 -19.42
N VAL A 261 -16.02 0.80 -19.29
CA VAL A 261 -17.19 -0.11 -19.31
C VAL A 261 -18.08 0.12 -18.09
N GLY A 262 -17.48 0.44 -16.96
CA GLY A 262 -18.15 0.76 -15.69
C GLY A 262 -17.73 -0.16 -14.55
N MET A 263 -17.05 0.41 -13.54
CA MET A 263 -16.74 -0.27 -12.29
C MET A 263 -17.69 0.22 -11.19
N PRO A 264 -18.39 -0.66 -10.46
CA PRO A 264 -19.22 -0.25 -9.32
C PRO A 264 -18.36 0.38 -8.22
N PRO A 265 -18.95 1.15 -7.28
CA PRO A 265 -18.26 1.51 -6.05
C PRO A 265 -17.64 0.27 -5.41
N THR A 266 -16.37 0.30 -5.11
CA THR A 266 -15.60 -0.89 -4.70
C THR A 266 -14.62 -0.50 -3.61
N GLY A 267 -14.51 -1.32 -2.58
CA GLY A 267 -13.41 -1.28 -1.62
C GLY A 267 -12.39 -2.35 -1.95
N GLY A 268 -11.11 -1.99 -1.90
CA GLY A 268 -10.00 -2.90 -2.12
C GLY A 268 -8.97 -2.85 -0.99
N ILE A 269 -8.25 -3.93 -0.79
CA ILE A 269 -7.23 -4.05 0.24
C ILE A 269 -6.15 -5.06 -0.11
N GLY A 270 -4.90 -4.73 0.20
CA GLY A 270 -3.75 -5.61 0.12
C GLY A 270 -3.17 -5.90 1.50
N TYR A 271 -2.98 -7.18 1.83
CA TYR A 271 -2.38 -7.64 3.08
C TYR A 271 -1.01 -8.27 2.85
N GLY A 272 -0.02 -7.84 3.59
CA GLY A 272 1.29 -8.49 3.66
C GLY A 272 1.20 -9.80 4.46
N ILE A 273 1.05 -10.92 3.78
CA ILE A 273 0.84 -12.23 4.43
C ILE A 273 2.07 -12.65 5.24
N ASP A 274 3.27 -12.42 4.72
CA ASP A 274 4.49 -12.77 5.44
C ASP A 274 4.62 -11.95 6.75
N ARG A 275 4.29 -10.65 6.73
CA ARG A 275 4.25 -9.79 7.92
C ARG A 275 3.19 -10.26 8.93
N LEU A 276 2.02 -10.68 8.45
CA LEU A 276 0.97 -11.23 9.31
C LEU A 276 1.41 -12.53 9.98
N VAL A 277 2.07 -13.42 9.24
CA VAL A 277 2.65 -14.64 9.80
C VAL A 277 3.73 -14.32 10.84
N MET A 278 4.64 -13.37 10.55
CA MET A 278 5.65 -12.91 11.51
C MET A 278 5.00 -12.44 12.81
N LEU A 279 3.96 -11.61 12.72
CA LEU A 279 3.23 -11.09 13.89
C LEU A 279 2.61 -12.20 14.74
N LEU A 280 1.91 -13.16 14.10
CA LEU A 280 1.19 -14.23 14.81
C LEU A 280 2.11 -15.33 15.35
N THR A 281 3.33 -15.47 14.82
CA THR A 281 4.30 -16.50 15.23
C THR A 281 5.47 -15.97 16.05
N ASP A 282 5.46 -14.67 16.40
CA ASP A 282 6.56 -13.99 17.09
C ASP A 282 7.91 -14.17 16.37
N SER A 283 7.90 -14.06 15.03
CA SER A 283 9.09 -14.24 14.20
C SER A 283 9.72 -12.88 13.87
N PRO A 284 10.98 -12.60 14.26
CA PRO A 284 11.56 -11.26 14.17
C PRO A 284 11.99 -10.85 12.75
N ALA A 285 12.11 -11.80 11.81
CA ALA A 285 12.54 -11.51 10.45
C ALA A 285 11.73 -12.28 9.41
N ILE A 286 11.51 -11.64 8.26
CA ILE A 286 10.75 -12.24 7.14
C ILE A 286 11.34 -13.56 6.65
N ARG A 287 12.66 -13.72 6.69
CA ARG A 287 13.35 -14.97 6.36
C ARG A 287 13.01 -16.14 7.29
N ASP A 288 12.50 -15.86 8.49
CA ASP A 288 12.13 -16.90 9.45
C ASP A 288 10.78 -17.55 9.11
N VAL A 289 9.97 -16.87 8.29
CA VAL A 289 8.67 -17.34 7.81
C VAL A 289 8.66 -17.73 6.32
N LEU A 290 9.77 -17.56 5.63
CA LEU A 290 9.95 -17.99 4.23
C LEU A 290 10.76 -19.30 4.21
N LEU A 291 10.25 -20.31 3.45
CA LEU A 291 10.96 -21.59 3.32
C LEU A 291 12.29 -21.46 2.58
N PHE A 292 12.37 -20.57 1.57
CA PHE A 292 13.54 -20.33 0.74
C PHE A 292 13.75 -18.81 0.53
N PRO A 293 14.23 -18.09 1.56
CA PRO A 293 14.44 -16.65 1.46
C PRO A 293 15.60 -16.33 0.52
N THR A 294 15.53 -15.17 -0.12
CA THR A 294 16.67 -14.62 -0.87
C THR A 294 17.76 -14.19 0.11
N MET A 295 18.96 -14.73 -0.07
CA MET A 295 20.11 -14.46 0.79
C MET A 295 21.21 -13.75 0.01
N LYS A 296 21.92 -12.82 0.66
CA LYS A 296 23.14 -12.25 0.08
C LYS A 296 24.18 -13.35 -0.10
N SER A 297 24.88 -13.35 -1.25
CA SER A 297 26.00 -14.26 -1.49
C SER A 297 27.09 -14.05 -0.42
N ILE A 298 27.63 -15.15 0.11
CA ILE A 298 28.73 -15.10 1.11
C ILE A 298 30.04 -14.63 0.46
N ASP A 299 30.16 -14.76 -0.85
CA ASP A 299 31.37 -14.48 -1.62
C ASP A 299 31.38 -13.09 -2.31
N LYS A 300 30.52 -12.16 -1.88
CA LYS A 300 30.49 -10.78 -2.42
C LYS A 300 30.57 -9.76 -1.32
#